data_fb89d0692b57b1eeb95df4a4583a8024
#
_entry.id   fb89d0692b57b1eeb95df4a4583a8024
#
_cell.length_a   1.000
_cell.length_b   1.000
_cell.length_c   1.000
_cell.angle_alpha   90.00
_cell.angle_beta   90.00
_cell.angle_gamma   90.00
#
_symmetry.space_group_name_H-M   'P 1'
#
loop_
_entity.id
_entity.type
_entity.pdbx_description
1 polymer ?
#
loop_
_entity_poly.entity_id
_entity_poly.type
_entity_poly.pdbx_seq_one_letter_code
_entity_poly.pdbx_strand_id
1 'polypeptide(L)'
;MKNRVKRIAVFILTATIIVSCGNRVKPTAKDVLKGLQYKFNSHKSISYHVILNVKPIGHPEGYEYSVNCKLVKNLKDTLFNAYTWVSVDKGHYQYIRYYNLDKIYTVDDSLKTITTYNEPSTQYWAITGNSASGKGINIFFADSTDLIAGIKDTTTKLADDKINGEDCYKVTINSKDQDQLSQIYKNVWIRVKDTTLVQIKSHVNMQGKEGGTEWKINSIQYDNVTPESLQAWLDNKLHTYKVENYVPHEQKLLANGTAAPVFEGDNYNTGKHVSLADYKGKLVLLDFFYQDCIWCVRGMPLVEKVQDAFKDKGLVVLGINSIDNSDAGKKRFPDFIKTNKMNYDIVLTKHSTDSIYSVPGYPTFYLLDKKGNIVYSVAGYDPKEDSIMTVEVNKALKK
;
A
#
# COMPACT_ATOMS: atom_id res chain seq x y z
N MET A 1 -58.89 21.68 18.13
CA MET A 1 -57.53 21.13 18.17
C MET A 1 -56.93 21.28 16.78
N LYS A 2 -55.96 22.20 16.61
CA LYS A 2 -55.42 22.62 15.30
C LYS A 2 -54.15 21.82 15.00
N ASN A 3 -54.21 20.95 14.00
CA ASN A 3 -53.03 20.27 13.45
C ASN A 3 -52.21 21.25 12.61
N ARG A 4 -51.00 21.59 13.05
CA ARG A 4 -49.99 22.33 12.27
C ARG A 4 -49.16 21.31 11.47
N VAL A 5 -49.44 21.18 10.19
CA VAL A 5 -48.58 20.51 9.23
C VAL A 5 -47.41 21.44 8.92
N LYS A 6 -46.20 21.10 9.36
CA LYS A 6 -44.99 21.76 8.95
C LYS A 6 -44.63 21.38 7.50
N ARG A 7 -44.85 22.29 6.59
CA ARG A 7 -44.35 22.16 5.20
C ARG A 7 -42.85 22.35 5.22
N ILE A 8 -42.11 21.32 4.94
CA ILE A 8 -40.69 21.36 4.62
C ILE A 8 -40.59 21.87 3.19
N ALA A 9 -40.12 23.08 2.99
CA ALA A 9 -39.82 23.61 1.67
C ALA A 9 -38.51 22.97 1.18
N VAL A 10 -38.64 22.06 0.24
CA VAL A 10 -37.52 21.53 -0.54
C VAL A 10 -37.10 22.61 -1.53
N PHE A 11 -36.02 23.34 -1.25
CA PHE A 11 -35.40 24.20 -2.23
C PHE A 11 -34.72 23.34 -3.30
N ILE A 12 -35.43 23.09 -4.38
CA ILE A 12 -34.83 22.59 -5.63
C ILE A 12 -34.08 23.76 -6.24
N LEU A 13 -32.77 23.81 -6.02
CA LEU A 13 -31.91 24.74 -6.71
C LEU A 13 -31.71 24.22 -8.15
N THR A 14 -32.67 24.48 -9.02
CA THR A 14 -32.51 24.37 -10.47
C THR A 14 -31.50 25.44 -10.86
N ALA A 15 -30.27 25.03 -11.17
CA ALA A 15 -29.27 25.88 -11.80
C ALA A 15 -29.74 26.26 -13.20
N THR A 16 -30.61 27.27 -13.30
CA THR A 16 -30.89 27.97 -14.55
C THR A 16 -29.60 28.66 -14.99
N ILE A 17 -29.00 28.14 -16.06
CA ILE A 17 -27.87 28.81 -16.73
C ILE A 17 -28.40 30.10 -17.37
N ILE A 18 -28.30 31.19 -16.64
CA ILE A 18 -28.42 32.53 -17.22
C ILE A 18 -27.07 32.77 -17.92
N VAL A 19 -27.09 32.74 -19.25
CA VAL A 19 -25.98 33.23 -20.09
C VAL A 19 -25.93 34.74 -19.95
N SER A 20 -25.25 35.24 -18.94
CA SER A 20 -24.84 36.60 -18.79
C SER A 20 -23.34 36.67 -19.10
N CYS A 21 -22.97 37.48 -20.09
CA CYS A 21 -21.60 37.93 -20.31
C CYS A 21 -21.15 38.77 -19.12
N GLY A 22 -20.73 38.15 -18.05
CA GLY A 22 -20.17 38.77 -16.86
C GLY A 22 -19.08 37.84 -16.31
N ASN A 23 -17.97 38.41 -15.85
CA ASN A 23 -16.81 37.75 -15.28
C ASN A 23 -17.19 36.51 -14.41
N ARG A 24 -17.12 35.32 -14.97
CA ARG A 24 -17.27 34.08 -14.17
C ARG A 24 -16.10 34.06 -13.20
N VAL A 25 -16.36 34.20 -11.91
CA VAL A 25 -15.36 33.96 -10.89
C VAL A 25 -14.87 32.52 -11.07
N LYS A 26 -13.59 32.35 -11.35
CA LYS A 26 -13.00 31.02 -11.44
C LYS A 26 -13.20 30.28 -10.11
N PRO A 27 -13.62 28.99 -10.13
CA PRO A 27 -13.77 28.23 -8.90
C PRO A 27 -12.41 28.08 -8.20
N THR A 28 -12.44 27.91 -6.90
CA THR A 28 -11.22 27.50 -6.14
C THR A 28 -11.02 26.00 -6.27
N ALA A 29 -9.81 25.51 -5.97
CA ALA A 29 -9.54 24.07 -5.89
C ALA A 29 -10.52 23.35 -4.93
N LYS A 30 -10.86 24.02 -3.82
CA LYS A 30 -11.83 23.52 -2.84
C LYS A 30 -13.24 23.40 -3.42
N ASP A 31 -13.67 24.34 -4.24
CA ASP A 31 -14.99 24.30 -4.86
C ASP A 31 -15.08 23.15 -5.87
N VAL A 32 -14.03 22.93 -6.66
CA VAL A 32 -13.94 21.84 -7.62
C VAL A 32 -14.00 20.47 -6.90
N LEU A 33 -13.23 20.28 -5.83
CA LEU A 33 -13.23 19.04 -5.06
C LEU A 33 -14.57 18.81 -4.34
N LYS A 34 -15.19 19.86 -3.80
CA LYS A 34 -16.54 19.77 -3.21
C LYS A 34 -17.60 19.40 -4.26
N GLY A 35 -17.50 19.94 -5.48
CA GLY A 35 -18.37 19.58 -6.58
C GLY A 35 -18.26 18.11 -6.93
N LEU A 36 -17.04 17.56 -6.99
CA LEU A 36 -16.78 16.14 -7.22
C LEU A 36 -17.36 15.29 -6.10
N GLN A 37 -17.16 15.67 -4.83
CA GLN A 37 -17.73 14.97 -3.67
C GLN A 37 -19.26 14.97 -3.71
N TYR A 38 -19.86 16.12 -4.00
CA TYR A 38 -21.32 16.22 -4.13
C TYR A 38 -21.84 15.26 -5.21
N LYS A 39 -21.18 15.23 -6.37
CA LYS A 39 -21.54 14.29 -7.45
C LYS A 39 -21.51 12.84 -6.96
N PHE A 40 -20.44 12.41 -6.33
CA PHE A 40 -20.35 11.03 -5.83
C PHE A 40 -21.41 10.73 -4.77
N ASN A 41 -21.65 11.66 -3.87
CA ASN A 41 -22.63 11.51 -2.79
C ASN A 41 -24.08 11.52 -3.30
N SER A 42 -24.37 12.07 -4.48
CA SER A 42 -25.71 12.09 -5.06
C SER A 42 -26.15 10.76 -5.66
N HIS A 43 -25.22 9.83 -5.90
CA HIS A 43 -25.49 8.52 -6.50
C HIS A 43 -25.53 7.38 -5.46
N LYS A 44 -26.31 6.34 -5.76
CA LYS A 44 -26.45 5.15 -4.91
C LYS A 44 -25.38 4.11 -5.20
N SER A 45 -24.94 4.02 -6.45
CA SER A 45 -23.87 3.11 -6.87
C SER A 45 -23.01 3.70 -7.96
N ILE A 46 -21.81 3.17 -8.09
CA ILE A 46 -20.83 3.57 -9.12
C ILE A 46 -20.14 2.31 -9.62
N SER A 47 -20.03 2.19 -10.94
CA SER A 47 -19.08 1.26 -11.55
C SER A 47 -18.10 2.00 -12.41
N TYR A 48 -16.86 1.56 -12.43
CA TYR A 48 -15.81 2.21 -13.21
C TYR A 48 -14.72 1.22 -13.64
N HIS A 49 -14.09 1.54 -14.75
CA HIS A 49 -12.89 0.88 -15.25
C HIS A 49 -11.73 1.85 -15.21
N VAL A 50 -10.59 1.40 -14.70
CA VAL A 50 -9.38 2.20 -14.57
C VAL A 50 -8.16 1.41 -15.03
N ILE A 51 -7.24 2.08 -15.71
CA ILE A 51 -5.88 1.62 -15.89
C ILE A 51 -5.04 2.23 -14.76
N LEU A 52 -4.49 1.37 -13.93
CA LEU A 52 -3.65 1.74 -12.81
C LEU A 52 -2.18 1.46 -13.16
N ASN A 53 -1.40 2.51 -13.29
CA ASN A 53 0.05 2.42 -13.40
C ASN A 53 0.66 2.65 -12.01
N VAL A 54 1.48 1.72 -11.56
CA VAL A 54 2.23 1.80 -10.29
C VAL A 54 3.70 1.86 -10.62
N LYS A 55 4.36 2.95 -10.24
CA LYS A 55 5.82 3.09 -10.27
C LYS A 55 6.35 2.97 -8.85
N PRO A 56 6.89 1.81 -8.44
CA PRO A 56 7.55 1.69 -7.14
C PRO A 56 8.74 2.64 -7.05
N ILE A 57 9.04 3.11 -5.85
CA ILE A 57 10.13 4.04 -5.60
C ILE A 57 11.46 3.41 -6.02
N GLY A 58 12.20 4.09 -6.89
CA GLY A 58 13.51 3.64 -7.36
C GLY A 58 13.48 2.56 -8.45
N HIS A 59 12.31 2.09 -8.87
CA HIS A 59 12.21 1.20 -10.02
C HIS A 59 12.26 1.98 -11.35
N PRO A 60 13.04 1.51 -12.34
CA PRO A 60 13.06 2.13 -13.65
C PRO A 60 11.72 1.97 -14.39
N GLU A 61 11.06 0.83 -14.19
CA GLU A 61 9.80 0.47 -14.84
C GLU A 61 8.68 0.37 -13.81
N GLY A 62 7.46 0.63 -14.28
CA GLY A 62 6.23 0.48 -13.51
C GLY A 62 5.48 -0.79 -13.90
N TYR A 63 4.39 -1.03 -13.17
CA TYR A 63 3.44 -2.09 -13.45
C TYR A 63 2.11 -1.49 -13.86
N GLU A 64 1.48 -2.05 -14.88
CA GLU A 64 0.14 -1.66 -15.30
C GLU A 64 -0.87 -2.73 -14.91
N TYR A 65 -2.00 -2.29 -14.37
CA TYR A 65 -3.12 -3.14 -14.01
C TYR A 65 -4.41 -2.60 -14.63
N SER A 66 -5.23 -3.49 -15.15
CA SER A 66 -6.62 -3.18 -15.52
C SER A 66 -7.53 -3.50 -14.34
N VAL A 67 -8.27 -2.50 -13.86
CA VAL A 67 -9.10 -2.64 -12.66
C VAL A 67 -10.53 -2.25 -12.96
N ASN A 68 -11.47 -3.15 -12.68
CA ASN A 68 -12.90 -2.86 -12.69
C ASN A 68 -13.42 -2.82 -11.25
N CYS A 69 -14.20 -1.80 -10.94
CA CYS A 69 -14.82 -1.64 -9.62
C CYS A 69 -16.33 -1.46 -9.74
N LYS A 70 -17.05 -2.01 -8.77
CA LYS A 70 -18.48 -1.78 -8.56
C LYS A 70 -18.69 -1.53 -7.08
N LEU A 71 -19.25 -0.38 -6.76
CA LEU A 71 -19.51 0.07 -5.39
C LEU A 71 -20.97 0.38 -5.22
N VAL A 72 -21.60 -0.14 -4.18
CA VAL A 72 -22.98 0.22 -3.80
C VAL A 72 -22.96 0.82 -2.40
N LYS A 73 -23.37 2.08 -2.30
CA LYS A 73 -23.30 2.88 -1.09
C LYS A 73 -24.07 2.24 0.07
N ASN A 74 -23.43 2.15 1.22
CA ASN A 74 -24.03 1.82 2.50
C ASN A 74 -23.35 2.58 3.64
N LEU A 75 -23.91 3.72 4.02
CA LEU A 75 -23.33 4.60 5.04
C LEU A 75 -23.40 4.03 6.47
N LYS A 76 -24.05 2.88 6.68
CA LYS A 76 -24.02 2.18 7.96
C LYS A 76 -22.79 1.28 8.11
N ASP A 77 -22.15 0.94 6.99
CA ASP A 77 -20.91 0.21 7.01
C ASP A 77 -19.74 1.15 7.39
N THR A 78 -18.93 0.73 8.34
CA THR A 78 -17.80 1.52 8.86
C THR A 78 -16.47 1.19 8.21
N LEU A 79 -16.42 0.14 7.37
CA LEU A 79 -15.19 -0.32 6.76
C LEU A 79 -14.91 0.35 5.42
N PHE A 80 -15.91 0.34 4.51
CA PHE A 80 -15.80 0.89 3.17
C PHE A 80 -16.94 1.84 2.79
N ASN A 81 -17.95 2.02 3.64
CA ASN A 81 -19.20 2.72 3.35
C ASN A 81 -19.95 2.15 2.12
N ALA A 82 -19.63 0.94 1.70
CA ALA A 82 -20.16 0.34 0.48
C ALA A 82 -20.00 -1.18 0.44
N TYR A 83 -20.91 -1.87 -0.27
CA TYR A 83 -20.59 -3.14 -0.91
C TYR A 83 -19.50 -2.88 -1.94
N THR A 84 -18.43 -3.65 -1.93
CA THR A 84 -17.25 -3.39 -2.78
C THR A 84 -16.88 -4.61 -3.59
N TRP A 85 -17.00 -4.52 -4.90
CA TRP A 85 -16.56 -5.55 -5.84
C TRP A 85 -15.43 -4.99 -6.71
N VAL A 86 -14.33 -5.73 -6.82
CA VAL A 86 -13.14 -5.32 -7.54
C VAL A 86 -12.59 -6.49 -8.33
N SER A 87 -12.36 -6.31 -9.62
CA SER A 87 -11.60 -7.24 -10.46
C SER A 87 -10.28 -6.58 -10.86
N VAL A 88 -9.18 -7.26 -10.64
CA VAL A 88 -7.84 -6.81 -11.01
C VAL A 88 -7.24 -7.78 -12.00
N ASP A 89 -6.83 -7.27 -13.16
CA ASP A 89 -6.12 -8.01 -14.18
C ASP A 89 -4.68 -7.49 -14.29
N LYS A 90 -3.72 -8.41 -14.13
CA LYS A 90 -2.28 -8.16 -14.21
C LYS A 90 -1.66 -8.81 -15.47
N GLY A 91 -2.47 -9.12 -16.48
CA GLY A 91 -2.06 -9.78 -17.71
C GLY A 91 -1.91 -11.30 -17.58
N HIS A 92 -1.14 -11.78 -16.61
CA HIS A 92 -0.91 -13.21 -16.37
C HIS A 92 -1.68 -13.76 -15.16
N TYR A 93 -2.31 -12.90 -14.38
CA TYR A 93 -3.07 -13.27 -13.20
C TYR A 93 -4.25 -12.33 -13.02
N GLN A 94 -5.44 -12.89 -12.88
CA GLN A 94 -6.67 -12.16 -12.62
C GLN A 94 -7.30 -12.65 -11.33
N TYR A 95 -7.77 -11.74 -10.49
CA TYR A 95 -8.55 -12.08 -9.31
C TYR A 95 -9.70 -11.10 -9.12
N ILE A 96 -10.74 -11.58 -8.44
CA ILE A 96 -11.90 -10.78 -8.08
C ILE A 96 -12.03 -10.79 -6.56
N ARG A 97 -12.37 -9.65 -5.98
CA ARG A 97 -12.62 -9.48 -4.57
C ARG A 97 -13.98 -8.86 -4.37
N TYR A 98 -14.72 -9.39 -3.43
CA TYR A 98 -16.04 -8.88 -3.10
C TYR A 98 -16.25 -8.81 -1.59
N TYR A 99 -16.70 -7.66 -1.12
CA TYR A 99 -17.12 -7.41 0.26
C TYR A 99 -18.61 -7.15 0.29
N ASN A 100 -19.34 -7.97 1.03
CA ASN A 100 -20.80 -7.94 1.13
C ASN A 100 -21.32 -7.38 2.46
N LEU A 101 -20.50 -6.61 3.19
CA LEU A 101 -20.68 -6.03 4.52
C LEU A 101 -20.50 -7.02 5.69
N ASP A 102 -20.55 -8.32 5.44
CA ASP A 102 -20.35 -9.38 6.43
C ASP A 102 -18.99 -10.07 6.24
N LYS A 103 -18.67 -10.40 5.00
CA LYS A 103 -17.46 -11.15 4.64
C LYS A 103 -16.77 -10.57 3.42
N ILE A 104 -15.47 -10.90 3.32
CA ILE A 104 -14.71 -10.67 2.10
C ILE A 104 -14.52 -12.00 1.38
N TYR A 105 -14.65 -11.99 0.07
CA TYR A 105 -14.46 -13.13 -0.82
C TYR A 105 -13.36 -12.79 -1.82
N THR A 106 -12.37 -13.66 -1.98
CA THR A 106 -11.45 -13.62 -3.12
C THR A 106 -11.81 -14.78 -4.04
N VAL A 107 -12.11 -14.46 -5.28
CA VAL A 107 -12.52 -15.44 -6.30
C VAL A 107 -11.40 -15.56 -7.33
N ASP A 108 -10.92 -16.77 -7.54
CA ASP A 108 -10.01 -17.15 -8.60
C ASP A 108 -10.78 -17.98 -9.64
N ASP A 109 -11.05 -17.37 -10.79
CA ASP A 109 -11.83 -18.02 -11.86
C ASP A 109 -11.01 -19.10 -12.58
N SER A 110 -9.67 -19.00 -12.56
CA SER A 110 -8.78 -19.97 -13.20
C SER A 110 -8.72 -21.27 -12.40
N LEU A 111 -8.64 -21.18 -11.09
CA LEU A 111 -8.62 -22.31 -10.17
C LEU A 111 -10.02 -22.76 -9.73
N LYS A 112 -11.05 -22.01 -10.05
CA LYS A 112 -12.43 -22.20 -9.57
C LYS A 112 -12.50 -22.32 -8.05
N THR A 113 -11.83 -21.39 -7.36
CA THR A 113 -11.78 -21.34 -5.90
C THR A 113 -12.31 -20.03 -5.37
N ILE A 114 -12.88 -20.08 -4.17
CA ILE A 114 -13.31 -18.91 -3.40
C ILE A 114 -12.69 -19.01 -2.01
N THR A 115 -11.88 -18.02 -1.65
CA THR A 115 -11.39 -17.86 -0.29
C THR A 115 -12.29 -16.88 0.46
N THR A 116 -12.82 -17.31 1.59
CA THR A 116 -13.70 -16.50 2.44
C THR A 116 -12.93 -15.96 3.65
N TYR A 117 -13.04 -14.65 3.88
CA TYR A 117 -12.47 -13.96 5.03
C TYR A 117 -13.61 -13.53 5.95
N ASN A 118 -13.66 -14.13 7.15
CA ASN A 118 -14.79 -13.98 8.08
C ASN A 118 -14.62 -12.82 9.07
N GLU A 119 -13.49 -12.14 9.08
CA GLU A 119 -13.18 -11.00 9.95
C GLU A 119 -12.77 -9.77 9.12
N PRO A 120 -13.74 -9.12 8.43
CA PRO A 120 -13.42 -8.02 7.51
C PRO A 120 -12.69 -6.86 8.18
N SER A 121 -12.99 -6.57 9.45
CA SER A 121 -12.37 -5.47 10.21
C SER A 121 -10.85 -5.62 10.39
N THR A 122 -10.37 -6.85 10.47
CA THR A 122 -8.93 -7.17 10.58
C THR A 122 -8.33 -7.63 9.24
N GLN A 123 -9.16 -8.13 8.34
CA GLN A 123 -8.79 -8.72 7.06
C GLN A 123 -9.10 -7.81 5.85
N TYR A 124 -9.35 -6.49 6.08
CA TYR A 124 -9.70 -5.53 5.01
C TYR A 124 -8.64 -5.45 3.90
N TRP A 125 -7.40 -5.82 4.19
CA TRP A 125 -6.32 -5.92 3.21
C TRP A 125 -6.65 -6.91 2.07
N ALA A 126 -7.53 -7.88 2.31
CA ALA A 126 -8.00 -8.80 1.28
C ALA A 126 -8.77 -8.09 0.17
N ILE A 127 -9.36 -6.91 0.43
CA ILE A 127 -9.93 -6.03 -0.60
C ILE A 127 -8.90 -5.04 -1.11
N THR A 128 -8.18 -4.37 -0.18
CA THR A 128 -7.31 -3.25 -0.54
C THR A 128 -5.92 -3.67 -1.05
N GLY A 129 -5.53 -4.92 -0.82
CA GLY A 129 -4.14 -5.38 -0.99
C GLY A 129 -3.24 -4.82 0.11
N ASN A 130 -2.02 -5.34 0.19
CA ASN A 130 -1.03 -4.89 1.18
C ASN A 130 -0.37 -3.54 0.84
N SER A 131 -0.69 -2.95 -0.31
CA SER A 131 -0.12 -1.68 -0.74
C SER A 131 -1.04 -0.49 -0.41
N ALA A 132 -0.43 0.67 -0.15
CA ALA A 132 -1.16 1.92 0.04
C ALA A 132 -2.08 2.29 -1.14
N SER A 133 -1.78 1.76 -2.34
CA SER A 133 -2.62 1.92 -3.54
C SER A 133 -3.97 1.21 -3.43
N GLY A 134 -4.10 0.16 -2.61
CA GLY A 134 -5.37 -0.53 -2.39
C GLY A 134 -6.44 0.32 -1.70
N LYS A 135 -6.05 1.30 -0.89
CA LYS A 135 -6.99 2.27 -0.28
C LYS A 135 -7.67 3.18 -1.32
N GLY A 136 -7.08 3.33 -2.51
CA GLY A 136 -7.66 4.12 -3.61
C GLY A 136 -8.86 3.50 -4.29
N ILE A 137 -9.15 2.22 -4.07
CA ILE A 137 -10.27 1.52 -4.72
C ILE A 137 -11.61 2.15 -4.33
N ASN A 138 -11.76 2.65 -3.11
CA ASN A 138 -12.99 3.28 -2.64
C ASN A 138 -12.87 4.81 -2.55
N ILE A 139 -12.37 5.46 -3.59
CA ILE A 139 -12.25 6.92 -3.65
C ILE A 139 -13.61 7.66 -3.69
N PHE A 140 -14.71 6.93 -3.86
CA PHE A 140 -16.01 7.52 -4.16
C PHE A 140 -16.90 7.74 -2.94
N PHE A 141 -16.90 6.84 -1.95
CA PHE A 141 -17.84 6.90 -0.83
C PHE A 141 -17.19 7.08 0.55
N ALA A 142 -15.88 7.10 0.64
CA ALA A 142 -15.22 7.33 1.92
C ALA A 142 -15.25 8.82 2.27
N ASP A 143 -15.76 9.16 3.45
CA ASP A 143 -15.75 10.53 3.98
C ASP A 143 -14.33 11.09 4.18
N SER A 144 -13.36 10.20 4.22
CA SER A 144 -11.94 10.49 4.46
C SER A 144 -11.05 10.07 3.30
N THR A 145 -11.54 10.15 2.06
CA THR A 145 -10.61 9.96 0.94
C THR A 145 -9.54 11.01 1.05
N ASP A 146 -8.28 10.61 0.81
CA ASP A 146 -7.14 11.52 0.69
C ASP A 146 -7.38 12.66 -0.32
N LEU A 147 -8.39 12.53 -1.18
CA LEU A 147 -8.87 13.58 -2.08
C LEU A 147 -9.53 14.73 -1.33
N ILE A 148 -10.25 14.45 -0.24
CA ILE A 148 -11.04 15.43 0.50
C ILE A 148 -10.38 15.78 1.83
N ALA A 149 -9.71 14.85 2.48
CA ALA A 149 -8.88 15.12 3.67
C ALA A 149 -7.81 16.17 3.35
N GLY A 150 -7.25 16.13 2.14
CA GLY A 150 -6.33 17.17 1.63
C GLY A 150 -6.89 18.59 1.60
N ILE A 151 -8.21 18.77 1.75
CA ILE A 151 -8.81 20.12 1.83
C ILE A 151 -8.51 20.80 3.17
N LYS A 152 -8.20 20.06 4.23
CA LYS A 152 -8.06 20.62 5.60
C LYS A 152 -6.65 21.07 5.96
N ASP A 153 -5.61 20.36 5.50
CA ASP A 153 -4.23 20.55 6.03
C ASP A 153 -3.13 20.71 4.95
N THR A 154 -3.49 20.89 3.68
CA THR A 154 -2.54 20.92 2.57
C THR A 154 -2.72 22.16 1.71
N THR A 155 -1.63 22.61 1.09
CA THR A 155 -1.71 23.62 0.05
C THR A 155 -2.30 23.00 -1.22
N THR A 156 -3.46 23.52 -1.66
CA THR A 156 -4.06 23.11 -2.93
C THR A 156 -3.87 24.20 -3.98
N LYS A 157 -3.55 23.79 -5.20
CA LYS A 157 -3.47 24.69 -6.37
C LYS A 157 -4.46 24.22 -7.42
N LEU A 158 -5.08 25.16 -8.11
CA LEU A 158 -5.95 24.92 -9.25
C LEU A 158 -5.30 25.44 -10.53
N ALA A 159 -5.34 24.65 -11.57
CA ALA A 159 -4.93 25.02 -12.93
C ALA A 159 -5.94 24.49 -13.94
N ASP A 160 -6.03 25.15 -15.09
CA ASP A 160 -6.72 24.62 -16.27
C ASP A 160 -5.78 23.64 -16.98
N ASP A 161 -6.31 22.53 -17.47
CA ASP A 161 -5.53 21.50 -18.21
C ASP A 161 -6.44 20.78 -19.20
N LYS A 162 -5.87 19.92 -20.04
CA LYS A 162 -6.62 19.09 -21.00
C LYS A 162 -6.19 17.63 -20.88
N ILE A 163 -7.17 16.74 -20.83
CA ILE A 163 -6.96 15.29 -20.92
C ILE A 163 -7.75 14.78 -22.13
N ASN A 164 -7.05 14.15 -23.06
CA ASN A 164 -7.64 13.64 -24.31
C ASN A 164 -8.47 14.69 -25.08
N GLY A 165 -8.03 15.96 -25.06
CA GLY A 165 -8.71 17.07 -25.73
C GLY A 165 -9.89 17.68 -24.96
N GLU A 166 -10.30 17.11 -23.83
CA GLU A 166 -11.36 17.64 -22.96
C GLU A 166 -10.79 18.61 -21.91
N ASP A 167 -11.49 19.73 -21.70
CA ASP A 167 -11.11 20.70 -20.68
C ASP A 167 -11.30 20.13 -19.28
N CYS A 168 -10.24 20.21 -18.46
CA CYS A 168 -10.20 19.72 -17.10
C CYS A 168 -9.67 20.77 -16.14
N TYR A 169 -10.16 20.75 -14.92
CA TYR A 169 -9.48 21.35 -13.78
C TYR A 169 -8.44 20.34 -13.26
N LYS A 170 -7.20 20.80 -13.13
CA LYS A 170 -6.14 20.07 -12.43
C LYS A 170 -6.00 20.62 -11.03
N VAL A 171 -6.37 19.84 -10.05
CA VAL A 171 -6.16 20.16 -8.62
C VAL A 171 -4.89 19.44 -8.15
N THR A 172 -3.90 20.23 -7.72
CA THR A 172 -2.68 19.70 -7.09
C THR A 172 -2.84 19.79 -5.56
N ILE A 173 -2.70 18.69 -4.87
CA ILE A 173 -2.76 18.57 -3.41
C ILE A 173 -1.36 18.22 -2.94
N ASN A 174 -0.68 19.15 -2.23
CA ASN A 174 0.65 18.90 -1.69
C ASN A 174 0.53 18.45 -0.24
N SER A 175 1.22 17.40 0.12
CA SER A 175 1.38 16.94 1.50
C SER A 175 2.72 17.42 2.05
N LYS A 176 2.83 17.51 3.38
CA LYS A 176 4.11 17.78 4.04
C LYS A 176 5.08 16.62 3.82
N ASP A 177 6.35 16.94 3.72
CA ASP A 177 7.40 15.92 3.73
C ASP A 177 7.35 15.14 5.04
N GLN A 178 7.64 13.85 4.97
CA GLN A 178 7.57 12.92 6.11
C GLN A 178 8.82 12.03 6.11
N ASP A 179 9.62 12.10 7.17
CA ASP A 179 10.86 11.34 7.32
C ASP A 179 11.75 11.47 6.07
N GLN A 180 11.98 10.35 5.38
CA GLN A 180 12.78 10.28 4.15
C GLN A 180 11.98 10.56 2.87
N LEU A 181 10.67 10.79 3.00
CA LEU A 181 9.77 11.07 1.88
C LEU A 181 9.61 12.57 1.68
N SER A 182 9.82 13.03 0.47
CA SER A 182 9.70 14.43 0.06
C SER A 182 8.90 14.57 -1.24
N GLN A 183 8.55 15.80 -1.58
CA GLN A 183 7.80 16.10 -2.80
C GLN A 183 6.52 15.25 -2.91
N ILE A 184 5.81 15.09 -1.81
CA ILE A 184 4.60 14.28 -1.76
C ILE A 184 3.44 15.13 -2.27
N TYR A 185 2.93 14.79 -3.45
CA TYR A 185 1.76 15.47 -4.00
C TYR A 185 0.85 14.52 -4.77
N LYS A 186 -0.39 14.96 -4.96
CA LYS A 186 -1.39 14.27 -5.79
C LYS A 186 -2.01 15.29 -6.75
N ASN A 187 -2.04 14.95 -8.02
CA ASN A 187 -2.79 15.68 -9.04
C ASN A 187 -4.09 14.95 -9.33
N VAL A 188 -5.18 15.70 -9.41
CA VAL A 188 -6.53 15.20 -9.70
C VAL A 188 -7.08 15.98 -10.88
N TRP A 189 -7.46 15.30 -11.95
CA TRP A 189 -8.08 15.94 -13.12
C TRP A 189 -9.58 15.68 -13.12
N ILE A 190 -10.33 16.77 -13.17
CA ILE A 190 -11.79 16.76 -13.11
C ILE A 190 -12.30 17.49 -14.34
N ARG A 191 -13.10 16.81 -15.15
CA ARG A 191 -13.66 17.36 -16.37
C ARG A 191 -14.62 18.52 -16.07
N VAL A 192 -14.40 19.65 -16.75
CA VAL A 192 -15.12 20.90 -16.49
C VAL A 192 -16.62 20.80 -16.79
N LYS A 193 -16.98 20.16 -17.93
CA LYS A 193 -18.36 20.12 -18.42
C LYS A 193 -19.35 19.39 -17.50
N ASP A 194 -18.89 18.42 -16.72
CA ASP A 194 -19.77 17.53 -15.96
C ASP A 194 -19.21 17.08 -14.60
N THR A 195 -18.10 17.66 -14.18
CA THR A 195 -17.45 17.35 -12.89
C THR A 195 -17.11 15.86 -12.76
N THR A 196 -16.72 15.20 -13.85
CA THR A 196 -16.31 13.81 -13.84
C THR A 196 -14.83 13.69 -13.51
N LEU A 197 -14.47 12.81 -12.58
CA LEU A 197 -13.09 12.42 -12.32
C LEU A 197 -12.52 11.68 -13.53
N VAL A 198 -11.38 12.17 -14.07
CA VAL A 198 -10.75 11.62 -15.28
C VAL A 198 -9.45 10.90 -14.94
N GLN A 199 -8.65 11.49 -14.06
CA GLN A 199 -7.33 10.96 -13.74
C GLN A 199 -6.89 11.38 -12.34
N ILE A 200 -6.14 10.51 -11.68
CA ILE A 200 -5.40 10.82 -10.46
C ILE A 200 -3.95 10.40 -10.65
N LYS A 201 -2.99 11.24 -10.28
CA LYS A 201 -1.58 10.90 -10.29
C LYS A 201 -0.94 11.31 -8.97
N SER A 202 -0.40 10.35 -8.23
CA SER A 202 0.38 10.62 -7.03
C SER A 202 1.88 10.60 -7.35
N HIS A 203 2.63 11.38 -6.60
CA HIS A 203 4.08 11.43 -6.68
C HIS A 203 4.68 11.43 -5.28
N VAL A 204 5.80 10.78 -5.15
CA VAL A 204 6.62 10.77 -3.94
C VAL A 204 8.08 10.62 -4.35
N ASN A 205 8.96 11.31 -3.64
CA ASN A 205 10.40 11.15 -3.77
C ASN A 205 10.95 10.63 -2.45
N MET A 206 11.80 9.62 -2.52
CA MET A 206 12.56 9.09 -1.38
C MET A 206 14.04 9.09 -1.73
N GLN A 207 14.79 9.98 -1.10
CA GLN A 207 16.25 10.10 -1.28
C GLN A 207 16.68 10.25 -2.76
N GLY A 208 15.95 11.06 -3.53
CA GLY A 208 16.22 11.30 -4.96
C GLY A 208 15.61 10.25 -5.90
N LYS A 209 14.95 9.21 -5.38
CA LYS A 209 14.25 8.19 -6.18
C LYS A 209 12.76 8.49 -6.22
N GLU A 210 12.20 8.56 -7.42
CA GLU A 210 10.79 8.85 -7.62
C GLU A 210 9.95 7.58 -7.65
N GLY A 211 8.72 7.70 -7.15
CA GLY A 211 7.67 6.71 -7.25
C GLY A 211 6.29 7.36 -7.28
N GLY A 212 5.28 6.55 -7.49
CA GLY A 212 3.91 7.04 -7.49
C GLY A 212 2.92 6.11 -8.17
N THR A 213 1.69 6.58 -8.29
CA THR A 213 0.62 5.85 -8.97
C THR A 213 -0.12 6.77 -9.92
N GLU A 214 -0.59 6.24 -11.03
CA GLU A 214 -1.44 6.95 -11.96
C GLU A 214 -2.69 6.12 -12.25
N TRP A 215 -3.85 6.70 -12.00
CA TRP A 215 -5.17 6.14 -12.22
C TRP A 215 -5.81 6.86 -13.41
N LYS A 216 -5.96 6.18 -14.55
CA LYS A 216 -6.66 6.70 -15.73
C LYS A 216 -8.04 6.08 -15.76
N ILE A 217 -9.08 6.88 -15.59
CA ILE A 217 -10.47 6.42 -15.56
C ILE A 217 -10.99 6.37 -16.98
N ASN A 218 -11.13 5.16 -17.52
CA ASN A 218 -11.57 4.94 -18.91
C ASN A 218 -13.10 5.02 -19.05
N SER A 219 -13.82 4.55 -18.02
CA SER A 219 -15.28 4.64 -17.98
C SER A 219 -15.78 4.76 -16.55
N ILE A 220 -16.90 5.45 -16.40
CA ILE A 220 -17.62 5.56 -15.13
C ILE A 220 -19.13 5.56 -15.43
N GLN A 221 -19.88 4.79 -14.67
CA GLN A 221 -21.34 4.71 -14.72
C GLN A 221 -21.89 4.83 -13.30
N TYR A 222 -23.03 5.48 -13.19
CA TYR A 222 -23.70 5.71 -11.93
C TYR A 222 -25.04 4.96 -11.88
N ASP A 223 -25.43 4.52 -10.69
CA ASP A 223 -26.73 3.90 -10.36
C ASP A 223 -27.08 2.67 -11.21
N ASN A 224 -26.04 1.94 -11.68
CA ASN A 224 -26.17 0.77 -12.54
C ASN A 224 -25.90 -0.57 -11.82
N VAL A 225 -25.63 -0.55 -10.53
CA VAL A 225 -25.32 -1.74 -9.72
C VAL A 225 -26.16 -1.73 -8.47
N THR A 226 -26.67 -2.92 -8.05
CA THR A 226 -27.40 -3.10 -6.79
C THR A 226 -26.75 -4.16 -5.92
N PRO A 227 -27.01 -4.20 -4.59
CA PRO A 227 -26.52 -5.25 -3.72
C PRO A 227 -26.96 -6.64 -4.19
N GLU A 228 -28.23 -6.76 -4.63
CA GLU A 228 -28.80 -8.01 -5.12
C GLU A 228 -28.09 -8.54 -6.35
N SER A 229 -27.69 -7.64 -7.28
CA SER A 229 -26.95 -8.02 -8.48
C SER A 229 -25.53 -8.53 -8.15
N LEU A 230 -24.87 -7.96 -7.15
CA LEU A 230 -23.57 -8.42 -6.67
C LEU A 230 -23.70 -9.75 -5.90
N GLN A 231 -24.73 -9.89 -5.10
CA GLN A 231 -24.99 -11.13 -4.36
C GLN A 231 -25.32 -12.28 -5.32
N ALA A 232 -26.20 -12.07 -6.30
CA ALA A 232 -26.54 -13.07 -7.32
C ALA A 232 -25.30 -13.53 -8.13
N TRP A 233 -24.36 -12.61 -8.41
CA TRP A 233 -23.08 -12.95 -9.00
C TRP A 233 -22.27 -13.90 -8.09
N LEU A 234 -22.18 -13.61 -6.79
CA LEU A 234 -21.48 -14.47 -5.83
C LEU A 234 -22.15 -15.82 -5.69
N ASP A 235 -23.49 -15.85 -5.55
CA ASP A 235 -24.26 -17.09 -5.37
C ASP A 235 -24.02 -18.06 -6.53
N ASN A 236 -23.99 -17.55 -7.76
CA ASN A 236 -23.67 -18.37 -8.94
C ASN A 236 -22.28 -19.01 -8.84
N LYS A 237 -21.29 -18.28 -8.31
CA LYS A 237 -19.93 -18.82 -8.11
C LYS A 237 -19.87 -19.83 -6.98
N LEU A 238 -20.58 -19.59 -5.86
CA LEU A 238 -20.64 -20.49 -4.71
C LEU A 238 -21.21 -21.87 -5.05
N HIS A 239 -22.08 -21.97 -6.06
CA HIS A 239 -22.64 -23.25 -6.52
C HIS A 239 -21.64 -24.12 -7.30
N THR A 240 -20.59 -23.54 -7.86
CA THR A 240 -19.71 -24.24 -8.81
C THR A 240 -18.23 -24.25 -8.42
N TYR A 241 -17.83 -23.40 -7.45
CA TYR A 241 -16.46 -23.25 -7.03
C TYR A 241 -16.21 -23.91 -5.68
N LYS A 242 -14.97 -24.38 -5.47
CA LYS A 242 -14.51 -24.85 -4.15
C LYS A 242 -14.40 -23.67 -3.20
N VAL A 243 -15.09 -23.73 -2.08
CA VAL A 243 -15.05 -22.68 -1.06
C VAL A 243 -14.14 -23.09 0.08
N GLU A 244 -13.23 -22.22 0.45
CA GLU A 244 -12.29 -22.40 1.55
C GLU A 244 -12.32 -21.16 2.46
N ASN A 245 -12.22 -21.39 3.77
CA ASN A 245 -12.04 -20.29 4.70
C ASN A 245 -10.55 -19.88 4.68
N TYR A 246 -10.31 -18.57 4.69
CA TYR A 246 -8.97 -18.06 4.93
C TYR A 246 -8.52 -18.49 6.32
N VAL A 247 -7.42 -19.21 6.36
CA VAL A 247 -6.71 -19.55 7.60
C VAL A 247 -5.50 -18.63 7.66
N PRO A 248 -5.42 -17.72 8.65
CA PRO A 248 -4.22 -16.93 8.84
C PRO A 248 -3.05 -17.89 9.04
N HIS A 249 -2.09 -17.88 8.14
CA HIS A 249 -0.80 -18.47 8.44
C HIS A 249 -0.13 -17.52 9.44
N GLU A 250 -0.24 -17.81 10.73
CA GLU A 250 0.63 -17.20 11.72
C GLU A 250 2.05 -17.65 11.41
N GLN A 251 2.73 -16.91 10.55
CA GLN A 251 4.18 -17.03 10.46
C GLN A 251 4.73 -16.47 11.77
N LYS A 252 4.78 -17.33 12.78
CA LYS A 252 5.45 -16.99 14.02
C LYS A 252 6.94 -16.95 13.72
N LEU A 253 7.57 -15.86 14.13
CA LEU A 253 9.02 -15.78 14.16
C LEU A 253 9.57 -16.98 14.94
N LEU A 254 10.76 -17.42 14.58
CA LEU A 254 11.44 -18.47 15.31
C LEU A 254 11.61 -18.05 16.78
N ALA A 255 11.34 -18.99 17.69
CA ALA A 255 11.31 -18.70 19.12
C ALA A 255 12.72 -18.40 19.67
N ASN A 256 12.79 -17.48 20.63
CA ASN A 256 14.01 -17.25 21.39
C ASN A 256 14.45 -18.54 22.10
N GLY A 257 15.75 -18.79 22.10
CA GLY A 257 16.38 -20.02 22.66
C GLY A 257 16.54 -21.14 21.63
N THR A 258 15.94 -21.05 20.44
CA THR A 258 16.14 -22.06 19.38
C THR A 258 17.42 -21.79 18.60
N ALA A 259 18.06 -22.85 18.09
CA ALA A 259 19.19 -22.72 17.18
C ALA A 259 18.73 -22.07 15.87
N ALA A 260 19.45 -21.06 15.41
CA ALA A 260 19.18 -20.41 14.13
C ALA A 260 19.45 -21.39 12.98
N PRO A 261 18.55 -21.49 11.97
CA PRO A 261 18.79 -22.30 10.79
C PRO A 261 20.06 -21.83 10.05
N VAL A 262 20.88 -22.80 9.63
CA VAL A 262 22.06 -22.47 8.83
C VAL A 262 21.62 -22.13 7.41
N PHE A 263 22.13 -21.00 6.90
CA PHE A 263 21.97 -20.61 5.50
C PHE A 263 23.35 -20.42 4.86
N GLU A 264 23.37 -20.41 3.55
CA GLU A 264 24.52 -20.10 2.72
C GLU A 264 24.16 -19.04 1.69
N GLY A 265 25.12 -18.26 1.28
CA GLY A 265 24.93 -17.21 0.29
C GLY A 265 26.25 -16.56 -0.12
N ASP A 266 26.16 -15.63 -1.07
CA ASP A 266 27.31 -14.88 -1.54
C ASP A 266 27.35 -13.50 -0.90
N ASN A 267 28.42 -13.20 -0.19
CA ASN A 267 28.65 -11.88 0.36
C ASN A 267 28.88 -10.89 -0.80
N TYR A 268 27.92 -9.99 -1.00
CA TYR A 268 27.95 -9.03 -2.11
C TYR A 268 29.16 -8.11 -2.07
N ASN A 269 29.59 -7.70 -0.87
CA ASN A 269 30.67 -6.73 -0.68
C ASN A 269 32.04 -7.34 -1.00
N THR A 270 32.24 -8.63 -0.74
CA THR A 270 33.53 -9.32 -0.89
C THR A 270 33.57 -10.32 -2.04
N GLY A 271 32.41 -10.71 -2.59
CA GLY A 271 32.28 -11.78 -3.59
C GLY A 271 32.53 -13.19 -3.04
N LYS A 272 32.71 -13.37 -1.71
CA LYS A 272 32.98 -14.67 -1.11
C LYS A 272 31.68 -15.39 -0.80
N HIS A 273 31.68 -16.71 -1.01
CA HIS A 273 30.63 -17.57 -0.47
C HIS A 273 30.78 -17.70 1.03
N VAL A 274 29.70 -17.53 1.79
CA VAL A 274 29.68 -17.54 3.25
C VAL A 274 28.51 -18.39 3.77
N SER A 275 28.72 -18.97 4.94
CA SER A 275 27.68 -19.67 5.69
C SER A 275 27.49 -19.00 7.05
N LEU A 276 26.29 -19.12 7.63
CA LEU A 276 26.06 -18.70 9.00
C LEU A 276 27.05 -19.37 9.98
N ALA A 277 27.48 -20.60 9.67
CA ALA A 277 28.44 -21.33 10.50
C ALA A 277 29.81 -20.63 10.62
N ASP A 278 30.19 -19.77 9.67
CA ASP A 278 31.47 -19.02 9.68
C ASP A 278 31.48 -17.94 10.78
N TYR A 279 30.32 -17.60 11.31
CA TYR A 279 30.15 -16.58 12.34
C TYR A 279 29.97 -17.18 13.75
N LYS A 280 30.23 -18.48 13.92
CA LYS A 280 30.19 -19.13 15.24
C LYS A 280 31.14 -18.44 16.21
N GLY A 281 30.69 -18.23 17.44
CA GLY A 281 31.45 -17.51 18.47
C GLY A 281 31.27 -15.99 18.45
N LYS A 282 30.53 -15.45 17.48
CA LYS A 282 30.19 -14.03 17.38
C LYS A 282 28.71 -13.81 17.73
N LEU A 283 28.40 -12.62 18.21
CA LEU A 283 27.04 -12.13 18.27
C LEU A 283 26.65 -11.69 16.85
N VAL A 284 25.52 -12.15 16.32
CA VAL A 284 25.12 -11.86 14.94
C VAL A 284 23.74 -11.24 14.92
N LEU A 285 23.62 -10.08 14.26
CA LEU A 285 22.32 -9.49 13.90
C LEU A 285 22.06 -9.77 12.42
N LEU A 286 21.00 -10.49 12.13
CA LEU A 286 20.48 -10.70 10.77
C LEU A 286 19.40 -9.67 10.48
N ASP A 287 19.57 -8.92 9.41
CA ASP A 287 18.61 -7.93 8.88
C ASP A 287 18.07 -8.44 7.54
N PHE A 288 16.88 -9.03 7.55
CA PHE A 288 16.20 -9.46 6.33
C PHE A 288 15.57 -8.25 5.63
N PHE A 289 16.05 -7.92 4.45
CA PHE A 289 15.62 -6.73 3.70
C PHE A 289 15.60 -6.96 2.19
N TYR A 290 15.00 -6.01 1.45
CA TYR A 290 15.20 -5.86 0.01
C TYR A 290 15.20 -4.36 -0.37
N GLN A 291 15.74 -4.03 -1.56
CA GLN A 291 16.06 -2.64 -1.93
C GLN A 291 14.85 -1.72 -2.08
N ASP A 292 13.68 -2.25 -2.44
CA ASP A 292 12.46 -1.46 -2.64
C ASP A 292 11.53 -1.48 -1.42
N CYS A 293 12.01 -2.02 -0.30
CA CYS A 293 11.29 -2.07 0.95
C CYS A 293 11.40 -0.72 1.70
N ILE A 294 10.37 0.09 1.64
CA ILE A 294 10.34 1.40 2.31
C ILE A 294 10.55 1.31 3.84
N TRP A 295 10.01 0.26 4.47
CA TRP A 295 10.16 0.06 5.91
C TRP A 295 11.58 -0.41 6.26
N CYS A 296 12.24 -1.17 5.37
CA CYS A 296 13.64 -1.53 5.53
C CYS A 296 14.53 -0.29 5.46
N VAL A 297 14.34 0.56 4.45
CA VAL A 297 15.09 1.82 4.32
C VAL A 297 14.91 2.72 5.55
N ARG A 298 13.71 2.76 6.13
CA ARG A 298 13.45 3.50 7.38
C ARG A 298 14.16 2.89 8.60
N GLY A 299 14.33 1.58 8.63
CA GLY A 299 15.02 0.86 9.70
C GLY A 299 16.56 0.87 9.58
N MET A 300 17.12 1.13 8.40
CA MET A 300 18.58 1.08 8.18
C MET A 300 19.39 1.97 9.12
N PRO A 301 18.99 3.22 9.43
CA PRO A 301 19.73 4.05 10.39
C PRO A 301 19.86 3.42 11.78
N LEU A 302 18.87 2.62 12.22
CA LEU A 302 18.97 1.82 13.44
C LEU A 302 20.07 0.77 13.30
N VAL A 303 20.06 0.00 12.21
CA VAL A 303 21.01 -1.09 11.99
C VAL A 303 22.45 -0.55 11.92
N GLU A 304 22.65 0.56 11.20
CA GLU A 304 23.95 1.26 11.13
C GLU A 304 24.45 1.71 12.50
N LYS A 305 23.57 2.34 13.27
CA LYS A 305 23.87 2.79 14.65
C LYS A 305 24.24 1.62 15.56
N VAL A 306 23.56 0.50 15.44
CA VAL A 306 23.84 -0.72 16.21
C VAL A 306 25.18 -1.31 15.76
N GLN A 307 25.44 -1.40 14.45
CA GLN A 307 26.74 -1.85 13.92
C GLN A 307 27.88 -0.98 14.45
N ASP A 308 27.77 0.34 14.38
CA ASP A 308 28.83 1.24 14.82
C ASP A 308 29.10 1.19 16.34
N ALA A 309 28.05 1.02 17.14
CA ALA A 309 28.17 0.99 18.58
C ALA A 309 28.77 -0.34 19.12
N PHE A 310 28.65 -1.45 18.37
CA PHE A 310 28.93 -2.77 18.89
C PHE A 310 29.89 -3.63 18.03
N LYS A 311 30.31 -3.22 16.83
CA LYS A 311 31.26 -3.96 15.99
C LYS A 311 32.56 -4.29 16.72
N ASP A 312 33.14 -3.33 17.45
CA ASP A 312 34.36 -3.50 18.21
C ASP A 312 34.16 -4.33 19.50
N LYS A 313 32.90 -4.65 19.85
CA LYS A 313 32.52 -5.49 20.97
C LYS A 313 32.14 -6.91 20.54
N GLY A 314 32.32 -7.25 19.25
CA GLY A 314 32.10 -8.60 18.73
C GLY A 314 30.73 -8.82 18.09
N LEU A 315 29.95 -7.77 17.84
CA LEU A 315 28.75 -7.86 17.01
C LEU A 315 29.15 -7.89 15.52
N VAL A 316 28.50 -8.76 14.78
CA VAL A 316 28.49 -8.76 13.31
C VAL A 316 27.06 -8.50 12.85
N VAL A 317 26.85 -7.60 11.91
CA VAL A 317 25.58 -7.38 11.25
C VAL A 317 25.65 -7.94 9.83
N LEU A 318 24.65 -8.72 9.44
CA LEU A 318 24.50 -9.26 8.09
C LEU A 318 23.14 -8.86 7.53
N GLY A 319 23.14 -8.12 6.44
CA GLY A 319 21.95 -7.87 5.65
C GLY A 319 21.64 -9.09 4.80
N ILE A 320 20.54 -9.77 5.06
CA ILE A 320 20.12 -10.98 4.33
C ILE A 320 19.14 -10.57 3.23
N ASN A 321 19.52 -10.82 1.98
CA ASN A 321 18.70 -10.44 0.83
C ASN A 321 18.52 -11.62 -0.11
N SER A 322 17.29 -12.11 -0.19
CA SER A 322 16.87 -13.21 -1.05
C SER A 322 16.13 -12.74 -2.32
N ILE A 323 15.74 -11.47 -2.37
CA ILE A 323 14.85 -10.88 -3.39
C ILE A 323 15.65 -10.31 -4.56
N ASP A 324 16.71 -9.54 -4.26
CA ASP A 324 17.45 -8.77 -5.27
C ASP A 324 18.65 -9.55 -5.87
N ASN A 325 18.59 -10.88 -5.90
CA ASN A 325 19.69 -11.73 -6.34
C ASN A 325 19.82 -11.85 -7.88
N SER A 326 18.93 -11.25 -8.66
CA SER A 326 19.06 -11.14 -10.11
C SER A 326 20.17 -10.15 -10.52
N ASP A 327 20.66 -10.25 -11.76
CA ASP A 327 21.64 -9.32 -12.28
C ASP A 327 21.17 -7.85 -12.23
N ALA A 328 19.89 -7.62 -12.50
CA ALA A 328 19.28 -6.29 -12.39
C ALA A 328 19.25 -5.79 -10.94
N GLY A 329 18.93 -6.65 -9.97
CA GLY A 329 18.98 -6.33 -8.55
C GLY A 329 20.42 -6.03 -8.09
N LYS A 330 21.36 -6.87 -8.45
CA LYS A 330 22.78 -6.70 -8.09
C LYS A 330 23.37 -5.40 -8.60
N LYS A 331 23.00 -4.95 -9.80
CA LYS A 331 23.45 -3.66 -10.38
C LYS A 331 23.00 -2.45 -9.58
N ARG A 332 21.95 -2.54 -8.78
CA ARG A 332 21.41 -1.41 -7.99
C ARG A 332 22.06 -1.27 -6.61
N PHE A 333 22.74 -2.30 -6.11
CA PHE A 333 23.35 -2.26 -4.77
C PHE A 333 24.37 -1.14 -4.55
N PRO A 334 25.27 -0.78 -5.49
CA PRO A 334 26.22 0.29 -5.26
C PRO A 334 25.54 1.62 -4.87
N ASP A 335 24.51 2.01 -5.63
CA ASP A 335 23.74 3.22 -5.34
C ASP A 335 22.91 3.09 -4.08
N PHE A 336 22.34 1.91 -3.85
CA PHE A 336 21.54 1.63 -2.66
C PHE A 336 22.38 1.70 -1.38
N ILE A 337 23.55 1.05 -1.35
CA ILE A 337 24.50 1.07 -0.24
C ILE A 337 24.96 2.50 0.04
N LYS A 338 25.36 3.23 -1.00
CA LYS A 338 25.83 4.63 -0.88
C LYS A 338 24.73 5.54 -0.33
N THR A 339 23.53 5.44 -0.89
CA THR A 339 22.37 6.30 -0.54
C THR A 339 21.93 6.07 0.89
N ASN A 340 21.89 4.81 1.32
CA ASN A 340 21.45 4.42 2.66
C ASN A 340 22.62 4.29 3.65
N LYS A 341 23.84 4.66 3.26
CA LYS A 341 25.07 4.64 4.10
C LYS A 341 25.34 3.29 4.78
N MET A 342 24.93 2.19 4.14
CA MET A 342 25.09 0.86 4.73
C MET A 342 26.55 0.55 5.01
N ASN A 343 26.87 0.20 6.24
CA ASN A 343 28.22 -0.07 6.74
C ASN A 343 28.41 -1.53 7.21
N TYR A 344 27.55 -2.43 6.74
CA TYR A 344 27.56 -3.86 7.08
C TYR A 344 27.44 -4.72 5.82
N ASP A 345 27.83 -5.99 5.94
CA ASP A 345 27.86 -6.93 4.82
C ASP A 345 26.46 -7.35 4.38
N ILE A 346 26.28 -7.50 3.07
CA ILE A 346 25.05 -8.01 2.46
C ILE A 346 25.34 -9.42 1.97
N VAL A 347 24.50 -10.38 2.39
CA VAL A 347 24.56 -11.77 1.94
C VAL A 347 23.36 -12.04 1.02
N LEU A 348 23.63 -12.35 -0.22
CA LEU A 348 22.63 -12.73 -1.21
C LEU A 348 22.32 -14.21 -1.06
N THR A 349 21.09 -14.52 -0.68
CA THR A 349 20.64 -15.88 -0.38
C THR A 349 19.57 -16.35 -1.36
N LYS A 350 19.19 -17.65 -1.25
CA LYS A 350 18.00 -18.16 -1.94
C LYS A 350 16.74 -17.77 -1.17
N HIS A 351 15.61 -17.66 -1.87
CA HIS A 351 14.31 -17.36 -1.25
C HIS A 351 13.88 -18.39 -0.18
N SER A 352 14.39 -19.63 -0.25
CA SER A 352 14.18 -20.63 0.80
C SER A 352 14.74 -20.22 2.17
N THR A 353 15.70 -19.29 2.23
CA THR A 353 16.24 -18.73 3.48
C THR A 353 15.15 -18.00 4.26
N ASP A 354 14.30 -17.23 3.60
CA ASP A 354 13.18 -16.55 4.24
C ASP A 354 12.20 -17.55 4.84
N SER A 355 11.96 -18.66 4.13
CA SER A 355 11.04 -19.71 4.57
C SER A 355 11.55 -20.42 5.84
N ILE A 356 12.83 -20.81 5.89
CA ILE A 356 13.40 -21.48 7.07
C ILE A 356 13.51 -20.56 8.28
N TYR A 357 13.59 -19.23 8.08
CA TYR A 357 13.54 -18.22 9.12
C TYR A 357 12.13 -17.75 9.42
N SER A 358 11.10 -18.30 8.77
CA SER A 358 9.71 -17.88 8.93
C SER A 358 9.52 -16.36 8.81
N VAL A 359 10.19 -15.73 7.83
CA VAL A 359 10.14 -14.29 7.58
C VAL A 359 8.74 -13.91 7.10
N PRO A 360 7.90 -13.19 7.91
CA PRO A 360 6.54 -12.87 7.55
C PRO A 360 6.44 -11.67 6.61
N GLY A 361 7.51 -10.89 6.53
CA GLY A 361 7.63 -9.65 5.77
C GLY A 361 8.93 -8.94 6.09
N TYR A 362 9.13 -7.76 5.51
CA TYR A 362 10.38 -7.02 5.64
C TYR A 362 10.16 -5.62 6.22
N PRO A 363 11.12 -5.11 7.03
CA PRO A 363 12.29 -5.84 7.54
C PRO A 363 11.89 -6.90 8.57
N THR A 364 12.75 -7.92 8.76
CA THR A 364 12.69 -8.85 9.88
C THR A 364 14.09 -8.99 10.46
N PHE A 365 14.19 -8.93 11.78
CA PHE A 365 15.46 -8.98 12.49
C PHE A 365 15.55 -10.21 13.38
N TYR A 366 16.73 -10.83 13.40
CA TYR A 366 17.09 -11.90 14.34
C TYR A 366 18.43 -11.60 14.97
N LEU A 367 18.50 -11.56 16.29
CA LEU A 367 19.75 -11.47 17.05
C LEU A 367 20.15 -12.85 17.56
N LEU A 368 21.36 -13.29 17.22
CA LEU A 368 21.89 -14.60 17.58
C LEU A 368 23.02 -14.46 18.58
N ASP A 369 23.02 -15.30 19.62
CA ASP A 369 24.11 -15.37 20.57
C ASP A 369 25.38 -16.03 19.97
N LYS A 370 26.46 -16.08 20.73
CA LYS A 370 27.74 -16.70 20.30
C LYS A 370 27.64 -18.20 20.02
N LYS A 371 26.58 -18.86 20.51
CA LYS A 371 26.30 -20.28 20.23
C LYS A 371 25.45 -20.46 18.95
N GLY A 372 24.95 -19.38 18.37
CA GLY A 372 24.05 -19.37 17.22
C GLY A 372 22.58 -19.57 17.59
N ASN A 373 22.19 -19.37 18.85
CA ASN A 373 20.78 -19.41 19.24
C ASN A 373 20.14 -18.02 19.10
N ILE A 374 18.88 -18.00 18.70
CA ILE A 374 18.08 -16.78 18.63
C ILE A 374 17.84 -16.27 20.03
N VAL A 375 18.17 -15.01 20.31
CA VAL A 375 17.94 -14.35 21.60
C VAL A 375 16.94 -13.21 21.50
N TYR A 376 16.72 -12.69 20.29
CA TYR A 376 15.69 -11.69 20.01
C TYR A 376 15.25 -11.80 18.56
N SER A 377 13.97 -11.55 18.29
CA SER A 377 13.43 -11.48 16.92
C SER A 377 12.26 -10.50 16.86
N VAL A 378 12.17 -9.76 15.76
CA VAL A 378 11.07 -8.82 15.49
C VAL A 378 10.83 -8.70 13.98
N ALA A 379 9.56 -8.58 13.58
CA ALA A 379 9.16 -8.30 12.21
C ALA A 379 8.57 -6.89 12.10
N GLY A 380 8.90 -6.20 11.01
CA GLY A 380 8.58 -4.80 10.79
C GLY A 380 9.56 -3.85 11.48
N TYR A 381 9.37 -2.56 11.24
CA TYR A 381 10.13 -1.48 11.88
C TYR A 381 9.17 -0.50 12.56
N ASP A 382 9.42 -0.26 13.84
CA ASP A 382 8.82 0.81 14.65
C ASP A 382 9.97 1.65 15.25
N PRO A 383 9.90 2.98 15.30
CA PRO A 383 10.95 3.81 15.93
C PRO A 383 11.31 3.43 17.37
N LYS A 384 10.44 2.75 18.10
CA LYS A 384 10.73 2.21 19.44
C LYS A 384 11.80 1.11 19.43
N GLU A 385 11.96 0.43 18.28
CA GLU A 385 12.96 -0.63 18.10
C GLU A 385 14.38 -0.12 18.29
N ASP A 386 14.65 1.18 18.08
CA ASP A 386 15.97 1.79 18.30
C ASP A 386 16.50 1.55 19.71
N SER A 387 15.63 1.70 20.69
CA SER A 387 16.00 1.47 22.10
C SER A 387 15.99 -0.01 22.48
N ILE A 388 15.01 -0.76 21.97
CA ILE A 388 14.86 -2.20 22.27
C ILE A 388 16.04 -2.99 21.72
N MET A 389 16.37 -2.83 20.44
CA MET A 389 17.50 -3.51 19.81
C MET A 389 18.81 -3.25 20.52
N THR A 390 19.08 -2.00 20.88
CA THR A 390 20.29 -1.61 21.65
C THR A 390 20.35 -2.32 23.01
N VAL A 391 19.22 -2.44 23.70
CA VAL A 391 19.13 -3.15 24.99
C VAL A 391 19.37 -4.65 24.81
N GLU A 392 18.76 -5.27 23.81
CA GLU A 392 18.91 -6.71 23.57
C GLU A 392 20.33 -7.08 23.16
N VAL A 393 21.00 -6.28 22.31
CA VAL A 393 22.43 -6.46 21.98
C VAL A 393 23.29 -6.37 23.23
N ASN A 394 23.08 -5.37 24.10
CA ASN A 394 23.84 -5.24 25.36
C ASN A 394 23.62 -6.44 26.32
N LYS A 395 22.40 -6.97 26.40
CA LYS A 395 22.11 -8.19 27.18
C LYS A 395 22.84 -9.41 26.63
N ALA A 396 22.84 -9.57 25.30
CA ALA A 396 23.47 -10.71 24.64
C ALA A 396 25.00 -10.68 24.72
N LEU A 397 25.63 -9.50 24.72
CA LEU A 397 27.09 -9.33 24.90
C LEU A 397 27.58 -9.74 26.30
N LYS A 398 26.72 -9.65 27.31
CA LYS A 398 27.06 -10.00 28.69
C LYS A 398 26.99 -11.50 29.00
N LYS A 399 26.40 -12.26 28.10
CA LYS A 399 26.32 -13.74 28.17
C LYS A 399 27.44 -14.39 27.35
#